data_9369b46ca05eca189ea1eebf62caf926
#
_entry.id   9369b46ca05eca189ea1eebf62caf926
#
_cell.length_a   1.000
_cell.length_b   1.000
_cell.length_c   1.000
_cell.angle_alpha   90.00
_cell.angle_beta   90.00
_cell.angle_gamma   90.00
#
_symmetry.space_group_name_H-M   'P 1'
#
loop_
_entity.id
_entity.type
_entity.pdbx_description
1 polymer ?
#
loop_
_entity_poly.entity_id
_entity_poly.type
_entity_poly.pdbx_seq_one_letter_code
_entity_poly.pdbx_strand_id
1 'polypeptide(L)'
;MTEPKAIPMIQPTILPRIIAIANQKGGVGKTTTAVNLATALAANEMRVLLVDVDAQGNASTGLDIDKDSDKPTVYDLLTNEMPATDVIIPTVIPGLDLIPASMHLAGAELELLEWRTVNTDYQIRLRLLKKSTIIF
;
A
#
# COMPACT_ATOMS: atom_id res chain seq x y z
N MET A 1 34.08 -31.20 28.63
CA MET A 1 34.12 -29.96 27.81
C MET A 1 32.74 -29.79 27.20
N THR A 2 31.96 -28.85 27.72
CA THR A 2 30.65 -28.53 27.18
C THR A 2 30.85 -27.46 26.10
N GLU A 3 30.43 -27.75 24.87
CA GLU A 3 30.45 -26.79 23.78
C GLU A 3 29.60 -25.54 24.13
N PRO A 4 30.08 -24.33 23.82
CA PRO A 4 29.29 -23.12 24.06
C PRO A 4 28.04 -23.13 23.18
N LYS A 5 26.89 -23.11 23.84
CA LYS A 5 25.58 -23.01 23.19
C LYS A 5 25.54 -21.71 22.36
N ALA A 6 25.44 -21.82 21.04
CA ALA A 6 25.35 -20.67 20.15
C ALA A 6 24.16 -19.80 20.56
N ILE A 7 24.41 -18.53 20.85
CA ILE A 7 23.39 -17.54 21.15
C ILE A 7 22.64 -17.29 19.81
N PRO A 8 21.32 -17.49 19.75
CA PRO A 8 20.59 -17.22 18.53
C PRO A 8 20.72 -15.73 18.19
N MET A 9 21.30 -15.42 17.04
CA MET A 9 21.34 -14.06 16.53
C MET A 9 19.90 -13.59 16.31
N ILE A 10 19.46 -12.65 17.14
CA ILE A 10 18.19 -11.96 16.97
C ILE A 10 18.33 -11.15 15.68
N GLN A 11 17.73 -11.65 14.60
CA GLN A 11 17.63 -10.86 13.38
C GLN A 11 16.80 -9.60 13.68
N PRO A 12 17.28 -8.40 13.33
CA PRO A 12 16.50 -7.19 13.55
C PRO A 12 15.17 -7.34 12.82
N THR A 13 14.08 -7.26 13.55
CA THR A 13 12.74 -7.21 12.96
C THR A 13 12.64 -5.89 12.22
N ILE A 14 12.82 -5.91 10.91
CA ILE A 14 12.60 -4.73 10.06
C ILE A 14 11.10 -4.48 10.06
N LEU A 15 10.67 -3.47 10.81
CA LEU A 15 9.29 -3.01 10.78
C LEU A 15 9.01 -2.38 9.40
N PRO A 16 7.83 -2.62 8.83
CA PRO A 16 7.44 -1.97 7.59
C PRO A 16 7.45 -0.46 7.78
N ARG A 17 7.97 0.26 6.81
CA ARG A 17 7.92 1.73 6.78
C ARG A 17 6.70 2.15 5.99
N ILE A 18 5.94 3.10 6.53
CA ILE A 18 4.81 3.73 5.85
C ILE A 18 5.25 5.13 5.45
N ILE A 19 5.14 5.43 4.16
CA ILE A 19 5.46 6.73 3.57
C ILE A 19 4.18 7.26 2.95
N ALA A 20 3.70 8.43 3.39
CA ALA A 20 2.56 9.11 2.80
C ALA A 20 3.04 10.26 1.91
N ILE A 21 2.53 10.29 0.67
CA ILE A 21 2.77 11.38 -0.28
C ILE A 21 1.46 12.12 -0.48
N ALA A 22 1.32 13.26 0.15
CA ALA A 22 0.09 14.03 0.18
C ALA A 22 0.32 15.50 -0.16
N ASN A 23 -0.59 16.10 -0.93
CA ASN A 23 -0.67 17.51 -1.18
C ASN A 23 -2.08 17.87 -1.64
N GLN A 24 -2.64 18.97 -1.15
CA GLN A 24 -3.98 19.45 -1.53
C GLN A 24 -4.01 19.98 -2.97
N LYS A 25 -2.90 20.49 -3.48
CA LYS A 25 -2.82 21.05 -4.83
C LYS A 25 -2.69 19.93 -5.87
N GLY A 26 -3.53 19.99 -6.90
CA GLY A 26 -3.41 19.12 -8.08
C GLY A 26 -2.18 19.45 -8.93
N GLY A 27 -1.69 18.46 -9.70
CA GLY A 27 -0.62 18.67 -10.67
C GLY A 27 0.78 18.97 -10.12
N VAL A 28 1.03 18.71 -8.84
CA VAL A 28 2.33 18.97 -8.18
C VAL A 28 3.27 17.77 -8.18
N GLY A 29 2.94 16.70 -8.89
CA GLY A 29 3.81 15.53 -9.04
C GLY A 29 3.67 14.47 -7.93
N LYS A 30 2.58 14.44 -7.16
CA LYS A 30 2.35 13.40 -6.12
C LYS A 30 2.48 12.00 -6.68
N THR A 31 1.68 11.69 -7.70
CA THR A 31 1.67 10.38 -8.35
C THR A 31 3.03 10.00 -8.93
N THR A 32 3.66 10.93 -9.64
CA THR A 32 5.00 10.72 -10.21
C THR A 32 6.01 10.41 -9.12
N THR A 33 5.98 11.14 -8.01
CA THR A 33 6.86 10.91 -6.86
C THR A 33 6.61 9.53 -6.24
N ALA A 34 5.33 9.16 -6.04
CA ALA A 34 4.95 7.89 -5.44
C ALA A 34 5.43 6.71 -6.30
N VAL A 35 5.12 6.73 -7.59
CA VAL A 35 5.50 5.65 -8.53
C VAL A 35 7.02 5.55 -8.66
N ASN A 36 7.73 6.68 -8.84
CA ASN A 36 9.18 6.67 -8.97
C ASN A 36 9.88 6.19 -7.69
N LEU A 37 9.42 6.63 -6.51
CA LEU A 37 9.97 6.18 -5.25
C LEU A 37 9.73 4.68 -5.04
N ALA A 38 8.49 4.21 -5.29
CA ALA A 38 8.15 2.79 -5.18
C ALA A 38 9.02 1.93 -6.11
N THR A 39 9.18 2.36 -7.35
CA THR A 39 10.02 1.67 -8.35
C THR A 39 11.50 1.65 -7.93
N ALA A 40 12.02 2.78 -7.45
CA ALA A 40 13.40 2.88 -7.01
C ALA A 40 13.69 1.99 -5.80
N LEU A 41 12.76 1.92 -4.84
CA LEU A 41 12.89 1.04 -3.69
C LEU A 41 12.82 -0.44 -4.10
N ALA A 42 11.92 -0.81 -5.00
CA ALA A 42 11.82 -2.16 -5.53
C ALA A 42 13.09 -2.55 -6.31
N ALA A 43 13.65 -1.65 -7.10
CA ALA A 43 14.91 -1.85 -7.80
C ALA A 43 16.11 -2.07 -6.85
N ASN A 44 16.01 -1.62 -5.60
CA ASN A 44 16.97 -1.90 -4.53
C ASN A 44 16.59 -3.12 -3.68
N GLU A 45 15.90 -4.08 -4.29
CA GLU A 45 15.51 -5.37 -3.69
C GLU A 45 14.61 -5.24 -2.45
N MET A 46 13.98 -4.09 -2.25
CA MET A 46 12.98 -3.91 -1.20
C MET A 46 11.62 -4.43 -1.68
N ARG A 47 10.86 -5.01 -0.76
CA ARG A 47 9.44 -5.30 -1.03
C ARG A 47 8.62 -4.05 -0.78
N VAL A 48 7.90 -3.62 -1.80
CA VAL A 48 7.12 -2.38 -1.77
C VAL A 48 5.66 -2.68 -2.09
N LEU A 49 4.76 -2.07 -1.33
CA LEU A 49 3.36 -2.00 -1.64
C LEU A 49 3.00 -0.53 -1.88
N LEU A 50 2.55 -0.22 -3.08
CA LEU A 50 1.96 1.07 -3.40
C LEU A 50 0.45 0.97 -3.19
N VAL A 51 -0.12 1.93 -2.45
CA VAL A 51 -1.57 2.04 -2.24
C VAL A 51 -2.04 3.32 -2.91
N ASP A 52 -2.81 3.18 -3.99
CA ASP A 52 -3.35 4.31 -4.73
C ASP A 52 -4.70 4.72 -4.13
N VAL A 53 -4.70 5.85 -3.41
CA VAL A 53 -5.91 6.40 -2.77
C VAL A 53 -6.49 7.60 -3.52
N ASP A 54 -5.95 7.92 -4.69
CA ASP A 54 -6.50 8.95 -5.57
C ASP A 54 -7.59 8.36 -6.47
N ALA A 55 -8.82 8.87 -6.38
CA ALA A 55 -9.93 8.43 -7.21
C ALA A 55 -9.66 8.52 -8.73
N GLN A 56 -8.70 9.35 -9.14
CA GLN A 56 -8.26 9.44 -10.54
C GLN A 56 -7.49 8.20 -11.00
N GLY A 57 -6.88 7.44 -10.08
CA GLY A 57 -6.17 6.20 -10.36
C GLY A 57 -4.93 6.36 -11.26
N ASN A 58 -4.28 7.50 -11.20
CA ASN A 58 -3.14 7.79 -12.06
C ASN A 58 -1.91 6.91 -11.75
N ALA A 59 -1.71 6.51 -10.49
CA ALA A 59 -0.63 5.59 -10.14
C ALA A 59 -0.93 4.17 -10.66
N SER A 60 -2.17 3.72 -10.56
CA SER A 60 -2.62 2.44 -11.11
C SER A 60 -2.39 2.38 -12.62
N THR A 61 -2.84 3.40 -13.34
CA THR A 61 -2.63 3.50 -14.80
C THR A 61 -1.14 3.59 -15.17
N GLY A 62 -0.34 4.31 -14.38
CA GLY A 62 1.11 4.45 -14.58
C GLY A 62 1.89 3.14 -14.41
N LEU A 63 1.30 2.16 -13.73
CA LEU A 63 1.84 0.81 -13.54
C LEU A 63 1.14 -0.24 -14.42
N ASP A 64 0.47 0.21 -15.47
CA ASP A 64 -0.23 -0.62 -16.48
C ASP A 64 -1.34 -1.48 -15.86
N ILE A 65 -1.97 -1.01 -14.79
CA ILE A 65 -3.13 -1.63 -14.17
C ILE A 65 -4.38 -0.90 -14.62
N ASP A 66 -5.28 -1.65 -15.27
CA ASP A 66 -6.57 -1.12 -15.71
C ASP A 66 -7.47 -0.82 -14.50
N LYS A 67 -7.78 0.45 -14.31
CA LYS A 67 -8.66 0.93 -13.23
C LYS A 67 -10.14 0.58 -13.44
N ASP A 68 -10.53 0.27 -14.67
CA ASP A 68 -11.90 -0.11 -15.03
C ASP A 68 -12.11 -1.64 -14.97
N SER A 69 -11.10 -2.39 -14.50
CA SER A 69 -11.22 -3.83 -14.29
C SER A 69 -12.15 -4.14 -13.10
N ASP A 70 -12.86 -5.28 -13.17
CA ASP A 70 -13.68 -5.80 -12.06
C ASP A 70 -12.85 -6.34 -10.87
N LYS A 71 -11.59 -5.91 -10.76
CA LYS A 71 -10.70 -6.33 -9.67
C LYS A 71 -10.99 -5.53 -8.40
N PRO A 72 -10.81 -6.15 -7.23
CA PRO A 72 -10.90 -5.45 -5.97
C PRO A 72 -9.94 -4.27 -5.89
N THR A 73 -10.36 -3.23 -5.21
CA THR A 73 -9.68 -1.94 -5.12
C THR A 73 -9.47 -1.51 -3.68
N VAL A 74 -8.80 -0.39 -3.48
CA VAL A 74 -8.68 0.22 -2.16
C VAL A 74 -10.04 0.52 -1.52
N TYR A 75 -11.08 0.77 -2.30
CA TYR A 75 -12.43 0.97 -1.79
C TYR A 75 -12.96 -0.28 -1.07
N ASP A 76 -12.81 -1.46 -1.69
CA ASP A 76 -13.24 -2.74 -1.10
C ASP A 76 -12.47 -3.05 0.20
N LEU A 77 -11.19 -2.69 0.24
CA LEU A 77 -10.39 -2.78 1.46
C LEU A 77 -10.91 -1.84 2.56
N LEU A 78 -11.27 -0.61 2.21
CA LEU A 78 -11.73 0.40 3.15
C LEU A 78 -13.14 0.10 3.68
N THR A 79 -14.02 -0.44 2.88
CA THR A 79 -15.38 -0.81 3.28
C THR A 79 -15.48 -2.14 4.02
N ASN A 80 -14.36 -2.80 4.31
CA ASN A 80 -14.23 -4.08 5.01
C ASN A 80 -14.75 -5.31 4.29
N GLU A 81 -15.00 -5.19 3.03
CA GLU A 81 -15.57 -6.31 2.31
C GLU A 81 -14.53 -7.35 1.94
N MET A 82 -13.23 -6.95 1.92
CA MET A 82 -12.13 -7.85 1.54
C MET A 82 -10.89 -7.71 2.42
N PRO A 83 -10.17 -8.81 2.67
CA PRO A 83 -8.85 -8.76 3.31
C PRO A 83 -7.83 -8.14 2.35
N ALA A 84 -6.82 -7.47 2.89
CA ALA A 84 -5.78 -6.80 2.10
C ALA A 84 -5.08 -7.74 1.11
N THR A 85 -4.92 -9.01 1.46
CA THR A 85 -4.30 -10.04 0.60
C THR A 85 -5.03 -10.25 -0.72
N ASP A 86 -6.34 -10.03 -0.75
CA ASP A 86 -7.18 -10.30 -1.91
C ASP A 86 -7.28 -9.06 -2.84
N VAL A 87 -6.85 -7.90 -2.33
CA VAL A 87 -6.87 -6.61 -3.05
C VAL A 87 -5.50 -6.30 -3.66
N ILE A 88 -4.43 -6.94 -3.17
CA ILE A 88 -3.07 -6.71 -3.67
C ILE A 88 -2.89 -7.34 -5.04
N ILE A 89 -2.37 -6.57 -5.98
CA ILE A 89 -2.07 -7.00 -7.35
C ILE A 89 -0.56 -6.87 -7.58
N PRO A 90 0.11 -7.91 -8.10
CA PRO A 90 1.50 -7.79 -8.53
C PRO A 90 1.58 -6.86 -9.75
N THR A 91 2.63 -6.02 -9.80
CA THR A 91 2.92 -5.19 -10.95
C THR A 91 3.95 -5.85 -11.87
N VAL A 92 4.21 -5.22 -13.01
CA VAL A 92 5.30 -5.65 -13.93
C VAL A 92 6.70 -5.42 -13.33
N ILE A 93 6.80 -4.66 -12.25
CA ILE A 93 8.06 -4.35 -11.57
C ILE A 93 8.30 -5.38 -10.46
N PRO A 94 9.35 -6.19 -10.52
CA PRO A 94 9.64 -7.17 -9.48
C PRO A 94 9.79 -6.50 -8.10
N GLY A 95 9.11 -7.05 -7.09
CA GLY A 95 9.15 -6.52 -5.72
C GLY A 95 8.20 -5.34 -5.45
N LEU A 96 7.47 -4.87 -6.47
CA LEU A 96 6.44 -3.83 -6.33
C LEU A 96 5.06 -4.42 -6.55
N ASP A 97 4.24 -4.38 -5.50
CA ASP A 97 2.82 -4.71 -5.55
C ASP A 97 1.98 -3.44 -5.45
N LEU A 98 0.74 -3.49 -5.91
CA LEU A 98 -0.20 -2.37 -5.93
C LEU A 98 -1.54 -2.76 -5.29
N ILE A 99 -2.12 -1.85 -4.50
CA ILE A 99 -3.55 -1.81 -4.24
C ILE A 99 -4.12 -0.69 -5.13
N PRO A 100 -4.94 -1.03 -6.14
CA PRO A 100 -5.39 -0.04 -7.12
C PRO A 100 -6.45 0.90 -6.55
N ALA A 101 -6.53 2.08 -7.15
CA ALA A 101 -7.55 3.07 -6.85
C ALA A 101 -8.95 2.62 -7.29
N SER A 102 -9.94 3.30 -6.76
CA SER A 102 -11.34 3.20 -7.19
C SER A 102 -11.94 4.57 -7.43
N MET A 103 -12.70 4.71 -8.48
CA MET A 103 -13.51 5.92 -8.73
C MET A 103 -14.56 6.17 -7.64
N HIS A 104 -14.96 5.12 -6.92
CA HIS A 104 -15.90 5.23 -5.78
C HIS A 104 -15.33 6.03 -4.60
N LEU A 105 -14.00 6.20 -4.53
CA LEU A 105 -13.36 7.04 -3.51
C LEU A 105 -13.81 8.50 -3.57
N ALA A 106 -14.16 9.02 -4.74
CA ALA A 106 -14.63 10.40 -4.90
C ALA A 106 -15.91 10.72 -4.11
N GLY A 107 -16.75 9.70 -3.85
CA GLY A 107 -17.96 9.82 -3.04
C GLY A 107 -17.77 9.37 -1.58
N ALA A 108 -16.70 8.63 -1.32
CA ALA A 108 -16.48 8.00 -0.02
C ALA A 108 -15.85 8.94 1.03
N GLU A 109 -15.39 10.13 0.66
CA GLU A 109 -14.76 11.07 1.62
C GLU A 109 -15.68 11.40 2.80
N LEU A 110 -16.99 11.50 2.59
CA LEU A 110 -17.97 11.73 3.64
C LEU A 110 -18.19 10.49 4.51
N GLU A 111 -18.26 9.32 3.89
CA GLU A 111 -18.40 8.04 4.58
C GLU A 111 -17.15 7.70 5.38
N LEU A 112 -15.96 7.99 4.85
CA LEU A 112 -14.68 7.78 5.53
C LEU A 112 -14.48 8.70 6.73
N LEU A 113 -15.10 9.88 6.77
CA LEU A 113 -15.09 10.76 7.94
C LEU A 113 -15.87 10.15 9.11
N GLU A 114 -17.00 9.51 8.85
CA GLU A 114 -17.76 8.76 9.87
C GLU A 114 -17.00 7.50 10.32
N TRP A 115 -16.34 6.84 9.39
CA TRP A 115 -15.55 5.63 9.63
C TRP A 115 -14.33 5.85 10.53
N ARG A 116 -13.69 7.00 10.42
CA ARG A 116 -12.50 7.36 11.20
C ARG A 116 -12.74 7.36 12.72
N THR A 117 -13.98 7.54 13.12
CA THR A 117 -14.39 7.54 14.54
C THR A 117 -14.67 6.14 15.10
N VAL A 118 -14.88 5.12 14.26
CA VAL A 118 -15.39 3.82 14.70
C VAL A 118 -14.37 2.67 14.57
N ASN A 119 -13.30 2.80 13.76
CA ASN A 119 -12.50 1.62 13.40
C ASN A 119 -11.01 1.71 13.71
N THR A 120 -10.63 1.22 14.88
CA THR A 120 -9.25 0.86 15.27
C THR A 120 -8.71 -0.31 14.40
N ASP A 121 -9.57 -1.01 13.69
CA ASP A 121 -9.28 -2.23 12.93
C ASP A 121 -8.51 -1.97 11.62
N TYR A 122 -8.63 -0.77 11.06
CA TYR A 122 -7.89 -0.33 9.86
C TYR A 122 -6.37 -0.32 10.08
N GLN A 123 -5.93 0.18 11.24
CA GLN A 123 -4.52 0.19 11.64
C GLN A 123 -3.96 -1.24 11.79
N ILE A 124 -4.80 -2.18 12.20
CA ILE A 124 -4.44 -3.58 12.40
C ILE A 124 -4.29 -4.29 11.05
N ARG A 125 -5.15 -4.00 10.08
CA ARG A 125 -5.12 -4.65 8.75
C ARG A 125 -3.90 -4.24 7.95
N LEU A 126 -3.50 -2.98 7.99
CA LEU A 126 -2.24 -2.52 7.41
C LEU A 126 -1.00 -3.12 8.12
N ARG A 127 -1.09 -3.38 9.43
CA ARG A 127 -0.01 -4.05 10.18
C ARG A 127 0.21 -5.51 9.81
N LEU A 128 -0.80 -6.18 9.24
CA LEU A 128 -0.68 -7.56 8.78
C LEU A 128 0.15 -7.70 7.49
N LEU A 129 0.40 -6.61 6.78
CA LEU A 129 1.32 -6.54 5.64
C LEU A 129 2.78 -6.50 6.12
N LYS A 130 3.13 -7.38 7.05
CA LYS A 130 4.47 -7.48 7.64
C LYS A 130 5.53 -7.65 6.55
N LYS A 131 6.52 -6.76 6.56
CA LYS A 131 7.76 -6.76 5.76
C LYS A 131 7.73 -6.01 4.42
N SER A 132 6.80 -5.10 4.19
CA SER A 132 6.81 -4.26 2.99
C SER A 132 6.89 -2.78 3.35
N THR A 133 7.54 -1.98 2.52
CA THR A 133 7.40 -0.52 2.59
C THR A 133 6.08 -0.16 1.90
N ILE A 134 5.23 0.59 2.59
CA ILE A 134 3.92 1.00 2.10
C ILE A 134 4.00 2.47 1.72
N ILE A 135 3.57 2.80 0.52
CA ILE A 135 3.52 4.16 -0.02
C ILE A 135 2.06 4.48 -0.37
N PHE A 136 1.56 5.57 0.17
CA PHE A 136 0.21 6.07 -0.08
C PHE A 136 0.24 7.28 -1.02
#